data_3d2eaf1af0736c5b25f721f7ffabb3fc
#
_entry.id   3d2eaf1af0736c5b25f721f7ffabb3fc
#
_cell.length_a   1.000
_cell.length_b   1.000
_cell.length_c   1.000
_cell.angle_alpha   90.00
_cell.angle_beta   90.00
_cell.angle_gamma   90.00
#
_symmetry.space_group_name_H-M   'P 1'
#
loop_
_entity.id
_entity.type
_entity.pdbx_description
1 polymer ?
#
loop_
_entity_poly.entity_id
_entity_poly.type
_entity_poly.pdbx_seq_one_letter_code
_entity_poly.pdbx_strand_id
1 'polypeptide(L)'
;MRIDGLLTAGFTRSFEFFPPKNDDESATLRSTLRDLEPLTPSFVSVTYRGGVESRQRTFDLVTAIEREDRLTAMAHLICVGHSRSQMRDMLERYRDAGVENVMALGGDVPDDPALIDSEFSHANDLVNLVREVGGFSIGVAAHPAGHP
;
A
#
# COMPACT_ATOMS: atom_id res chain seq x y z
N MET A 1 -12.96 -3.93 -2.90
CA MET A 1 -13.22 -5.34 -2.41
C MET A 1 -12.09 -5.77 -1.49
N ARG A 2 -12.40 -6.49 -0.40
CA ARG A 2 -11.38 -6.92 0.58
C ARG A 2 -10.62 -8.15 0.10
N ILE A 3 -9.29 -8.11 0.18
CA ILE A 3 -8.40 -9.18 -0.28
C ILE A 3 -8.51 -10.44 0.59
N ASP A 4 -8.78 -10.32 1.89
CA ASP A 4 -9.03 -11.48 2.77
C ASP A 4 -10.20 -12.35 2.27
N GLY A 5 -11.25 -11.72 1.73
CA GLY A 5 -12.35 -12.42 1.08
C GLY A 5 -11.96 -13.09 -0.24
N LEU A 6 -11.12 -12.42 -1.05
CA LEU A 6 -10.61 -12.99 -2.30
C LEU A 6 -9.77 -14.24 -2.06
N LEU A 7 -8.88 -14.21 -1.07
CA LEU A 7 -8.00 -15.33 -0.71
C LEU A 7 -8.80 -16.55 -0.22
N THR A 8 -9.91 -16.34 0.47
CA THR A 8 -10.79 -17.43 0.90
C THR A 8 -11.63 -18.01 -0.23
N ALA A 9 -11.90 -17.23 -1.27
CA ALA A 9 -12.68 -17.68 -2.43
C ALA A 9 -11.90 -18.59 -3.39
N GLY A 10 -10.56 -18.62 -3.32
CA GLY A 10 -9.74 -19.50 -4.13
C GLY A 10 -8.44 -18.88 -4.64
N PHE A 11 -8.03 -19.30 -5.84
CA PHE A 11 -6.81 -18.83 -6.47
C PHE A 11 -6.89 -17.33 -6.77
N THR A 12 -5.85 -16.59 -6.39
CA THR A 12 -5.70 -15.16 -6.68
C THR A 12 -4.46 -14.90 -7.54
N ARG A 13 -4.54 -13.90 -8.39
CA ARG A 13 -3.44 -13.37 -9.19
C ARG A 13 -3.31 -11.88 -8.92
N SER A 14 -2.13 -11.43 -8.58
CA SER A 14 -1.87 -10.02 -8.32
C SER A 14 -0.63 -9.54 -9.05
N PHE A 15 -0.56 -8.23 -9.26
CA PHE A 15 0.59 -7.54 -9.81
C PHE A 15 0.96 -6.39 -8.87
N GLU A 16 2.26 -6.08 -8.81
CA GLU A 16 2.78 -5.00 -8.02
C GLU A 16 3.38 -3.92 -8.92
N PHE A 17 3.10 -2.67 -8.59
CA PHE A 17 3.55 -1.51 -9.34
C PHE A 17 4.29 -0.51 -8.44
N PHE A 18 5.26 0.17 -9.04
CA PHE A 18 5.85 1.37 -8.46
C PHE A 18 5.01 2.60 -8.83
N PRO A 19 4.87 3.59 -7.92
CA PRO A 19 4.24 4.85 -8.28
C PRO A 19 5.07 5.56 -9.37
N PRO A 20 4.43 6.10 -10.42
CA PRO A 20 5.11 6.78 -11.50
C PRO A 20 5.78 8.06 -11.01
N LYS A 21 6.93 8.42 -11.61
CA LYS A 21 7.69 9.62 -11.26
C LYS A 21 7.30 10.85 -12.06
N ASN A 22 6.69 10.63 -13.23
CA ASN A 22 6.32 11.67 -14.19
C ASN A 22 5.10 11.22 -15.03
N ASP A 23 4.63 12.12 -15.91
CA ASP A 23 3.45 11.90 -16.73
C ASP A 23 3.64 10.77 -17.75
N ASP A 24 4.85 10.60 -18.30
CA ASP A 24 5.16 9.54 -19.27
C ASP A 24 5.09 8.16 -18.60
N GLU A 25 5.66 8.02 -17.39
CA GLU A 25 5.54 6.80 -16.59
C GLU A 25 4.07 6.55 -16.19
N SER A 26 3.30 7.61 -15.92
CA SER A 26 1.87 7.49 -15.61
C SER A 26 1.08 6.98 -16.80
N ALA A 27 1.37 7.49 -18.01
CA ALA A 27 0.74 7.01 -19.25
C ALA A 27 1.10 5.55 -19.53
N THR A 28 2.36 5.17 -19.33
CA THR A 28 2.84 3.80 -19.48
C THR A 28 2.13 2.86 -18.49
N LEU A 29 2.02 3.24 -17.23
CA LEU A 29 1.34 2.45 -16.21
C LEU A 29 -0.14 2.23 -16.56
N ARG A 30 -0.85 3.27 -17.00
CA ARG A 30 -2.26 3.13 -17.43
C ARG A 30 -2.40 2.19 -18.62
N SER A 31 -1.46 2.20 -19.58
CA SER A 31 -1.45 1.23 -20.68
C SER A 31 -1.24 -0.18 -20.16
N THR A 32 -0.25 -0.36 -19.27
CA THR A 32 0.06 -1.67 -18.67
C THR A 32 -1.14 -2.24 -17.89
N LEU A 33 -1.85 -1.41 -17.13
CA LEU A 33 -3.06 -1.85 -16.40
C LEU A 33 -4.13 -2.37 -17.37
N ARG A 34 -4.36 -1.68 -18.50
CA ARG A 34 -5.30 -2.15 -19.54
C ARG A 34 -4.84 -3.46 -20.20
N ASP A 35 -3.53 -3.58 -20.47
CA ASP A 35 -2.96 -4.79 -21.09
C ASP A 35 -3.05 -6.01 -20.15
N LEU A 36 -3.15 -5.79 -18.84
CA LEU A 36 -3.31 -6.83 -17.83
C LEU A 36 -4.78 -7.23 -17.58
N GLU A 37 -5.76 -6.43 -18.01
CA GLU A 37 -7.19 -6.76 -17.83
C GLU A 37 -7.56 -8.17 -18.31
N PRO A 38 -7.08 -8.66 -19.49
CA PRO A 38 -7.41 -10.01 -19.95
C PRO A 38 -6.91 -11.13 -19.04
N LEU A 39 -5.92 -10.82 -18.17
CA LEU A 39 -5.42 -11.77 -17.18
C LEU A 39 -6.30 -11.83 -15.91
N THR A 40 -7.33 -11.00 -15.86
CA THR A 40 -8.28 -10.93 -14.72
C THR A 40 -7.58 -10.89 -13.36
N PRO A 41 -6.74 -9.86 -13.08
CA PRO A 41 -6.07 -9.75 -11.80
C PRO A 41 -7.10 -9.63 -10.67
N SER A 42 -6.87 -10.37 -9.60
CA SER A 42 -7.73 -10.32 -8.41
C SER A 42 -7.55 -9.01 -7.65
N PHE A 43 -6.32 -8.50 -7.63
CA PHE A 43 -5.97 -7.20 -7.09
C PHE A 43 -4.60 -6.74 -7.62
N VAL A 44 -4.29 -5.49 -7.41
CA VAL A 44 -2.97 -4.91 -7.66
C VAL A 44 -2.45 -4.22 -6.40
N SER A 45 -1.14 -4.26 -6.17
CA SER A 45 -0.51 -3.54 -5.08
C SER A 45 0.36 -2.42 -5.60
N VAL A 46 0.44 -1.34 -4.85
CA VAL A 46 1.30 -0.20 -5.17
C VAL A 46 2.31 -0.04 -4.05
N THR A 47 3.59 -0.18 -4.43
CA THR A 47 4.68 -0.06 -3.47
C THR A 47 4.84 1.39 -3.00
N TYR A 48 5.44 1.53 -1.83
CA TYR A 48 5.73 2.82 -1.23
C TYR A 48 7.23 3.08 -1.32
N ARG A 49 7.60 4.23 -1.87
CA ARG A 49 8.96 4.76 -1.75
C ARG A 49 8.93 5.92 -0.77
N GLY A 50 9.82 5.95 0.19
CA GLY A 50 9.91 6.97 1.24
C GLY A 50 9.87 8.41 0.69
N GLY A 51 9.49 9.37 1.55
CA GLY A 51 9.39 10.79 1.23
C GLY A 51 7.96 11.28 0.95
N VAL A 52 7.72 12.57 1.21
CA VAL A 52 6.38 13.18 1.18
C VAL A 52 5.76 13.14 -0.22
N GLU A 53 6.54 13.45 -1.27
CA GLU A 53 6.05 13.42 -2.65
C GLU A 53 5.66 12.02 -3.10
N SER A 54 6.46 11.02 -2.73
CA SER A 54 6.17 9.62 -3.07
C SER A 54 4.88 9.14 -2.41
N ARG A 55 4.62 9.57 -1.18
CA ARG A 55 3.36 9.25 -0.46
C ARG A 55 2.14 9.75 -1.21
N GLN A 56 2.18 11.01 -1.64
CA GLN A 56 1.05 11.59 -2.36
C GLN A 56 0.82 10.88 -3.70
N ARG A 57 1.88 10.61 -4.44
CA ARG A 57 1.78 9.86 -5.73
C ARG A 57 1.24 8.45 -5.53
N THR A 58 1.68 7.75 -4.48
CA THR A 58 1.14 6.42 -4.14
C THR A 58 -0.34 6.53 -3.79
N PHE A 59 -0.73 7.51 -2.97
CA PHE A 59 -2.13 7.75 -2.62
C PHE A 59 -2.98 8.02 -3.86
N ASP A 60 -2.55 8.92 -4.74
CA ASP A 60 -3.27 9.29 -5.96
C ASP A 60 -3.42 8.09 -6.90
N LEU A 61 -2.35 7.30 -7.07
CA LEU A 61 -2.40 6.11 -7.92
C LEU A 61 -3.33 5.04 -7.36
N VAL A 62 -3.21 4.69 -6.07
CA VAL A 62 -4.05 3.68 -5.43
C VAL A 62 -5.52 4.06 -5.52
N THR A 63 -5.83 5.33 -5.24
CA THR A 63 -7.22 5.81 -5.28
C THR A 63 -7.77 5.89 -6.70
N ALA A 64 -6.94 6.20 -7.69
CA ALA A 64 -7.31 6.17 -9.10
C ALA A 64 -7.63 4.73 -9.56
N ILE A 65 -6.77 3.76 -9.24
CA ILE A 65 -7.00 2.35 -9.56
C ILE A 65 -8.32 1.85 -8.96
N GLU A 66 -8.57 2.12 -7.68
CA GLU A 66 -9.79 1.67 -7.00
C GLU A 66 -11.05 2.29 -7.61
N ARG A 67 -11.00 3.55 -8.06
CA ARG A 67 -12.16 4.29 -8.59
C ARG A 67 -12.40 4.11 -10.07
N GLU A 68 -11.34 4.10 -10.88
CA GLU A 68 -11.43 4.21 -12.33
C GLU A 68 -11.28 2.85 -13.02
N ASP A 69 -10.38 2.01 -12.54
CA ASP A 69 -10.00 0.78 -13.23
C ASP A 69 -10.79 -0.45 -12.78
N ARG A 70 -11.70 -0.30 -11.81
CA ARG A 70 -12.49 -1.41 -11.22
C ARG A 70 -11.62 -2.56 -10.70
N LEU A 71 -10.37 -2.27 -10.40
CA LEU A 71 -9.42 -3.20 -9.82
C LEU A 71 -9.34 -2.97 -8.33
N THR A 72 -9.29 -4.05 -7.58
CA THR A 72 -9.03 -3.97 -6.14
C THR A 72 -7.58 -3.53 -5.93
N ALA A 73 -7.38 -2.41 -5.24
CA ALA A 73 -6.06 -1.87 -4.94
C ALA A 73 -5.63 -2.17 -3.50
N MET A 74 -4.32 -2.42 -3.32
CA MET A 74 -3.66 -2.53 -2.02
C MET A 74 -2.55 -1.47 -1.92
N ALA A 75 -2.64 -0.61 -0.91
CA ALA A 75 -1.59 0.37 -0.62
C ALA A 75 -0.51 -0.23 0.27
N HIS A 76 0.77 -0.12 -0.10
CA HIS A 76 1.86 -0.37 0.83
C HIS A 76 2.02 0.83 1.76
N LEU A 77 2.17 0.57 3.05
CA LEU A 77 2.43 1.57 4.09
C LEU A 77 3.66 1.17 4.88
N ILE A 78 4.62 2.08 4.96
CA ILE A 78 5.86 1.92 5.73
C ILE A 78 5.71 2.75 7.00
N CYS A 79 5.95 2.14 8.16
CA CYS A 79 5.77 2.83 9.45
C CYS A 79 6.99 3.67 9.86
N VAL A 80 8.20 3.27 9.47
CA VAL A 80 9.43 3.99 9.81
C VAL A 80 9.39 5.44 9.28
N GLY A 81 9.87 6.39 10.08
CA GLY A 81 9.90 7.82 9.73
C GLY A 81 8.53 8.51 9.80
N HIS A 82 7.55 7.91 10.48
CA HIS A 82 6.22 8.51 10.66
C HIS A 82 5.82 8.55 12.13
N SER A 83 5.07 9.61 12.50
CA SER A 83 4.34 9.61 13.76
C SER A 83 3.06 8.78 13.64
N ARG A 84 2.53 8.36 14.79
CA ARG A 84 1.27 7.63 14.86
C ARG A 84 0.09 8.46 14.31
N SER A 85 0.08 9.78 14.55
CA SER A 85 -0.93 10.68 14.02
C SER A 85 -0.87 10.77 12.49
N GLN A 86 0.31 10.95 11.91
CA GLN A 86 0.50 10.99 10.46
C GLN A 86 0.01 9.70 9.78
N MET A 87 0.32 8.56 10.39
CA MET A 87 -0.10 7.28 9.85
C MET A 87 -1.61 7.07 9.98
N ARG A 88 -2.23 7.53 11.08
CA ARG A 88 -3.69 7.52 11.27
C ARG A 88 -4.39 8.38 10.21
N ASP A 89 -3.93 9.61 10.01
CA ASP A 89 -4.50 10.53 9.00
C ASP A 89 -4.42 9.92 7.60
N MET A 90 -3.32 9.25 7.28
CA MET A 90 -3.14 8.56 5.99
C MET A 90 -4.12 7.40 5.83
N LEU A 91 -4.29 6.57 6.85
CA LEU A 91 -5.25 5.47 6.84
C LEU A 91 -6.69 5.98 6.69
N GLU A 92 -7.05 7.02 7.41
CA GLU A 92 -8.38 7.63 7.31
C GLU A 92 -8.64 8.17 5.90
N ARG A 93 -7.66 8.83 5.28
CA ARG A 93 -7.75 9.28 3.89
C ARG A 93 -7.96 8.12 2.91
N TYR A 94 -7.22 7.00 3.07
CA TYR A 94 -7.42 5.82 2.24
C TYR A 94 -8.81 5.23 2.42
N ARG A 95 -9.29 5.08 3.65
CA ARG A 95 -10.63 4.60 3.97
C ARG A 95 -11.70 5.48 3.34
N ASP A 96 -11.58 6.80 3.48
CA ASP A 96 -12.54 7.77 2.94
C ASP A 96 -12.54 7.79 1.39
N ALA A 97 -11.42 7.40 0.79
CA ALA A 97 -11.29 7.20 -0.65
C ALA A 97 -11.85 5.84 -1.14
N GLY A 98 -12.26 4.95 -0.24
CA GLY A 98 -12.83 3.64 -0.56
C GLY A 98 -11.79 2.51 -0.68
N VAL A 99 -10.53 2.77 -0.33
CA VAL A 99 -9.48 1.74 -0.31
C VAL A 99 -9.67 0.85 0.92
N GLU A 100 -9.81 -0.45 0.71
CA GLU A 100 -10.09 -1.43 1.76
C GLU A 100 -8.90 -2.35 2.08
N ASN A 101 -7.74 -2.15 1.43
CA ASN A 101 -6.61 -3.08 1.56
C ASN A 101 -5.30 -2.33 1.75
N VAL A 102 -4.54 -2.72 2.76
CA VAL A 102 -3.22 -2.16 3.04
C VAL A 102 -2.21 -3.27 3.33
N MET A 103 -0.97 -3.07 2.92
CA MET A 103 0.17 -3.89 3.32
C MET A 103 1.00 -3.11 4.33
N ALA A 104 1.04 -3.60 5.55
CA ALA A 104 1.80 -2.99 6.64
C ALA A 104 3.25 -3.49 6.61
N LEU A 105 4.19 -2.55 6.45
CA LEU A 105 5.62 -2.79 6.34
C LEU A 105 6.38 -2.01 7.42
N GLY A 106 7.48 -2.56 7.92
CA GLY A 106 8.39 -1.86 8.82
C GLY A 106 9.10 -0.71 8.09
N GLY A 107 9.69 -1.04 6.96
CA GLY A 107 10.60 -0.19 6.20
C GLY A 107 12.05 -0.40 6.64
N ASP A 108 12.97 0.08 5.81
CA ASP A 108 14.39 0.04 6.10
C ASP A 108 14.76 1.13 7.12
N VAL A 109 15.80 0.89 7.90
CA VAL A 109 16.31 1.91 8.83
C VAL A 109 16.78 3.12 8.02
N PRO A 110 16.27 4.33 8.30
CA PRO A 110 16.68 5.52 7.55
C PRO A 110 18.16 5.83 7.77
N ASP A 111 18.83 6.29 6.71
CA ASP A 111 20.19 6.82 6.81
C ASP A 111 20.25 8.09 7.66
N ASP A 112 19.16 8.86 7.71
CA ASP A 112 19.05 10.07 8.53
C ASP A 112 18.62 9.71 9.96
N PRO A 113 19.50 9.94 10.98
CA PRO A 113 19.18 9.68 12.38
C PRO A 113 17.93 10.42 12.88
N ALA A 114 17.59 11.58 12.29
CA ALA A 114 16.40 12.35 12.67
C ALA A 114 15.09 11.63 12.32
N LEU A 115 15.14 10.68 11.37
CA LEU A 115 13.99 9.85 10.95
C LEU A 115 13.89 8.54 11.75
N ILE A 116 14.87 8.24 12.60
CA ILE A 116 14.87 7.02 13.44
C ILE A 116 13.90 7.16 14.63
N ASP A 117 13.58 8.39 15.05
CA ASP A 117 12.64 8.67 16.13
C ASP A 117 11.18 8.45 15.67
N SER A 118 10.91 7.22 15.24
CA SER A 118 9.59 6.77 14.83
C SER A 118 8.85 6.25 16.05
N GLU A 119 7.56 6.60 16.18
CA GLU A 119 6.66 6.02 17.19
C GLU A 119 6.33 4.54 16.91
N PHE A 120 6.89 3.98 15.82
CA PHE A 120 6.75 2.59 15.43
C PHE A 120 8.11 1.89 15.46
N SER A 121 8.18 0.78 16.15
CA SER A 121 9.37 -0.06 16.20
C SER A 121 9.35 -1.16 15.13
N HIS A 122 8.14 -1.64 14.79
CA HIS A 122 7.95 -2.78 13.87
C HIS A 122 6.66 -2.63 13.07
N ALA A 123 6.56 -3.35 11.95
CA ALA A 123 5.33 -3.46 11.16
C ALA A 123 4.11 -3.89 11.99
N ASN A 124 4.33 -4.67 13.06
CA ASN A 124 3.25 -5.08 13.96
C ASN A 124 2.57 -3.91 14.69
N ASP A 125 3.31 -2.83 14.97
CA ASP A 125 2.74 -1.63 15.58
C ASP A 125 1.80 -0.92 14.60
N LEU A 126 2.18 -0.91 13.30
CA LEU A 126 1.31 -0.41 12.24
C LEU A 126 0.07 -1.29 12.07
N VAL A 127 0.21 -2.62 12.12
CA VAL A 127 -0.95 -3.54 12.09
C VAL A 127 -1.94 -3.22 13.20
N ASN A 128 -1.47 -2.93 14.41
CA ASN A 128 -2.32 -2.55 15.52
C ASN A 128 -3.07 -1.23 15.23
N LEU A 129 -2.38 -0.22 14.70
CA LEU A 129 -3.00 1.04 14.31
C LEU A 129 -4.04 0.85 13.19
N VAL A 130 -3.74 0.04 12.17
CA VAL A 130 -4.70 -0.26 11.08
C VAL A 130 -5.96 -0.92 11.64
N ARG A 131 -5.82 -1.83 12.60
CA ARG A 131 -6.96 -2.46 13.29
C ARG A 131 -7.78 -1.46 14.10
N GLU A 132 -7.14 -0.51 14.78
CA GLU A 132 -7.83 0.57 15.51
C GLU A 132 -8.65 1.47 14.59
N VAL A 133 -8.07 1.88 13.46
CA VAL A 133 -8.77 2.69 12.45
C VAL A 133 -9.92 1.90 11.82
N GLY A 134 -9.71 0.62 11.57
CA GLY A 134 -10.71 -0.30 11.04
C GLY A 134 -10.98 -0.12 9.54
N GLY A 135 -11.72 -1.08 8.97
CA GLY A 135 -12.17 -1.00 7.57
C GLY A 135 -11.20 -1.64 6.56
N PHE A 136 -10.07 -2.19 6.99
CA PHE A 136 -9.05 -2.73 6.08
C PHE A 136 -8.86 -4.25 6.20
N SER A 137 -8.56 -4.87 5.06
CA SER A 137 -7.84 -6.13 4.98
C SER A 137 -6.34 -5.82 5.06
N ILE A 138 -5.59 -6.55 5.89
CA ILE A 138 -4.20 -6.23 6.23
C ILE A 138 -3.29 -7.34 5.71
N GLY A 139 -2.40 -6.99 4.78
CA GLY A 139 -1.26 -7.81 4.38
C GLY A 139 -0.02 -7.45 5.20
N VAL A 140 0.89 -8.41 5.33
CA VAL A 140 2.21 -8.22 5.93
C VAL A 140 3.26 -8.94 5.09
N ALA A 141 4.50 -8.47 5.12
CA ALA A 141 5.62 -9.20 4.53
C ALA A 141 5.95 -10.43 5.36
N ALA A 142 6.24 -11.55 4.69
CA ALA A 142 6.71 -12.77 5.31
C ALA A 142 8.20 -12.98 4.97
N HIS A 143 9.01 -13.18 6.00
CA HIS A 143 10.44 -13.47 5.87
C HIS A 143 10.73 -14.85 6.48
N PRO A 144 10.49 -15.97 5.73
CA PRO A 144 10.60 -17.32 6.26
C PRO A 144 12.00 -17.68 6.78
N ALA A 145 13.03 -17.02 6.23
CA ALA A 145 14.43 -17.20 6.64
C ALA A 145 14.90 -16.21 7.74
N GLY A 146 13.97 -15.43 8.29
CA GLY A 146 14.26 -14.31 9.20
C GLY A 146 14.41 -12.99 8.43
N HIS A 147 14.16 -11.88 9.12
CA HIS A 147 14.41 -10.54 8.58
C HIS A 147 15.91 -10.26 8.60
N PRO A 148 16.51 -9.73 7.51
CA PRO A 148 17.92 -9.36 7.49
C PRO A 148 18.28 -8.28 8.52
#